data_7a20aac2c68eec7a8e15ad7105558137
#
_entry.id   7a20aac2c68eec7a8e15ad7105558137
#
_cell.length_a   1.000
_cell.length_b   1.000
_cell.length_c   1.000
_cell.angle_alpha   90.00
_cell.angle_beta   90.00
_cell.angle_gamma   90.00
#
_symmetry.space_group_name_H-M   'P 1'
#
loop_
_entity.id
_entity.type
_entity.pdbx_description
1 polymer ?
#
loop_
_entity_poly.entity_id
_entity_poly.type
_entity_poly.pdbx_seq_one_letter_code
_entity_poly.pdbx_strand_id
1 'polypeptide(L)'
;MLVRAGRGLVPTPRAIELRERVGQLVQDAEAVLRPAERLDLKQLVRTFTLRTSEGFVENFGPELISRVGEEAPGVRLCFVQKPDKDSKPLRDGLVDLETGVVGQTAAPELRVQALFRDRFIGVVRMGHPLSQGEVTPSRYAAGRHVHVSRQGADKGLIDEALRAVGLERKIVTIVGGFSTALALTRASDLIASVPERHTGNLRTGMHSFPIPVPSPEITVSLLWHPRQDADPAHRWLRSQVRDVCAALR
;
A
#
# COMPACT_ATOMS: atom_id res chain seq x y z
N MET A 1 50.91 -14.29 17.02
CA MET A 1 52.36 -14.30 17.03
C MET A 1 52.83 -14.97 18.32
N LEU A 2 53.22 -16.21 18.13
CA LEU A 2 53.75 -17.08 19.19
C LEU A 2 55.22 -17.39 18.83
N VAL A 3 56.06 -17.45 19.86
CA VAL A 3 57.47 -17.81 19.69
C VAL A 3 57.79 -19.05 20.52
N ARG A 4 58.74 -19.84 20.04
CA ARG A 4 59.12 -21.08 20.73
C ARG A 4 59.95 -20.74 21.99
N ALA A 5 59.50 -21.25 23.15
CA ALA A 5 60.23 -21.16 24.41
C ALA A 5 60.31 -22.57 25.01
N GLY A 6 61.50 -23.21 24.86
CA GLY A 6 61.67 -24.60 25.24
C GLY A 6 60.81 -25.56 24.40
N ARG A 7 59.99 -26.38 25.02
CA ARG A 7 59.05 -27.33 24.42
C ARG A 7 57.68 -26.73 24.09
N GLY A 8 57.42 -25.47 24.43
CA GLY A 8 56.13 -24.80 24.29
C GLY A 8 56.20 -23.56 23.37
N LEU A 9 54.99 -22.99 23.12
CA LEU A 9 54.82 -21.72 22.43
C LEU A 9 54.37 -20.68 23.44
N VAL A 10 54.99 -19.51 23.44
CA VAL A 10 54.59 -18.38 24.30
C VAL A 10 54.22 -17.15 23.44
N PRO A 11 53.24 -16.35 23.87
CA PRO A 11 52.87 -15.15 23.15
C PRO A 11 53.97 -14.08 23.23
N THR A 12 54.20 -13.40 22.13
CA THR A 12 55.07 -12.22 22.14
C THR A 12 54.37 -11.04 22.81
N PRO A 13 55.12 -10.02 23.32
CA PRO A 13 54.51 -8.81 23.89
C PRO A 13 53.44 -8.22 22.95
N ARG A 14 53.71 -8.20 21.66
CA ARG A 14 52.75 -7.74 20.62
C ARG A 14 51.52 -8.63 20.50
N ALA A 15 51.65 -9.93 20.74
CA ALA A 15 50.48 -10.84 20.77
C ALA A 15 49.59 -10.59 22.00
N ILE A 16 50.20 -10.24 23.13
CA ILE A 16 49.45 -9.89 24.36
C ILE A 16 48.70 -8.60 24.18
N GLU A 17 49.31 -7.53 23.61
CA GLU A 17 48.66 -6.26 23.30
C GLU A 17 47.49 -6.42 22.35
N LEU A 18 47.60 -7.27 21.34
CA LEU A 18 46.57 -7.47 20.34
C LEU A 18 45.43 -8.37 20.81
N ARG A 19 45.65 -9.18 21.89
CA ARG A 19 44.67 -10.18 22.34
C ARG A 19 43.29 -9.60 22.61
N GLU A 20 43.24 -8.50 23.33
CA GLU A 20 41.98 -7.85 23.70
C GLU A 20 41.30 -7.25 22.45
N ARG A 21 42.04 -6.56 21.58
CA ARG A 21 41.51 -5.97 20.35
C ARG A 21 41.02 -7.02 19.38
N VAL A 22 41.77 -8.11 19.22
CA VAL A 22 41.33 -9.21 18.32
C VAL A 22 40.13 -9.91 18.93
N GLY A 23 40.09 -10.12 20.26
CA GLY A 23 38.91 -10.67 20.94
C GLY A 23 37.67 -9.84 20.71
N GLN A 24 37.75 -8.51 20.83
CA GLN A 24 36.64 -7.61 20.57
C GLN A 24 36.18 -7.68 19.11
N LEU A 25 37.11 -7.64 18.15
CA LEU A 25 36.78 -7.75 16.72
C LEU A 25 36.10 -9.09 16.37
N VAL A 26 36.50 -10.18 17.00
CA VAL A 26 35.86 -11.50 16.81
C VAL A 26 34.43 -11.46 17.37
N GLN A 27 34.23 -10.91 18.57
CA GLN A 27 32.89 -10.76 19.15
C GLN A 27 31.97 -9.87 18.32
N ASP A 28 32.49 -8.75 17.79
CA ASP A 28 31.74 -7.85 16.92
C ASP A 28 31.39 -8.53 15.60
N ALA A 29 32.31 -9.29 15.01
CA ALA A 29 32.05 -10.09 13.82
C ALA A 29 31.02 -11.20 14.06
N GLU A 30 31.12 -11.90 15.19
CA GLU A 30 30.11 -12.91 15.59
C GLU A 30 28.74 -12.27 15.81
N ALA A 31 28.68 -11.08 16.40
CA ALA A 31 27.41 -10.33 16.58
C ALA A 31 26.77 -9.97 15.24
N VAL A 32 27.57 -9.58 14.25
CA VAL A 32 27.08 -9.29 12.87
C VAL A 32 26.62 -10.55 12.15
N LEU A 33 27.30 -11.68 12.39
CA LEU A 33 27.01 -12.97 11.74
C LEU A 33 25.92 -13.79 12.46
N ARG A 34 25.51 -13.39 13.67
CA ARG A 34 24.41 -14.09 14.36
C ARG A 34 23.17 -14.10 13.47
N PRO A 35 22.52 -15.26 13.29
CA PRO A 35 21.20 -15.30 12.67
C PRO A 35 20.32 -14.30 13.42
N ALA A 36 19.55 -13.50 12.68
CA ALA A 36 18.64 -12.52 13.27
C ALA A 36 17.90 -13.17 14.44
N GLU A 37 18.08 -12.64 15.65
CA GLU A 37 17.40 -13.11 16.86
C GLU A 37 15.90 -13.20 16.55
N ARG A 38 15.20 -14.14 17.19
CA ARG A 38 13.74 -14.25 17.03
C ARG A 38 13.15 -12.86 17.23
N LEU A 39 12.45 -12.37 16.20
CA LEU A 39 11.82 -11.06 16.23
C LEU A 39 10.93 -10.95 17.48
N ASP A 40 11.33 -10.11 18.42
CA ASP A 40 10.49 -9.73 19.54
C ASP A 40 9.71 -8.46 19.16
N LEU A 41 8.45 -8.65 18.81
CA LEU A 41 7.57 -7.57 18.40
C LEU A 41 7.34 -6.54 19.51
N LYS A 42 7.38 -6.96 20.78
CA LYS A 42 7.16 -6.04 21.91
C LYS A 42 8.32 -5.08 22.14
N GLN A 43 9.52 -5.47 21.71
CA GLN A 43 10.73 -4.64 21.79
C GLN A 43 11.07 -3.95 20.48
N LEU A 44 10.33 -4.26 19.41
CA LEU A 44 10.60 -3.66 18.10
C LEU A 44 10.28 -2.17 18.09
N VAL A 45 11.31 -1.33 17.91
CA VAL A 45 11.18 0.11 17.71
C VAL A 45 11.59 0.44 16.28
N ARG A 46 10.62 0.72 15.41
CA ARG A 46 10.86 1.01 13.99
C ARG A 46 9.74 1.84 13.39
N THR A 47 10.11 2.75 12.48
CA THR A 47 9.13 3.39 11.60
C THR A 47 9.11 2.68 10.26
N PHE A 48 7.92 2.27 9.82
CA PHE A 48 7.71 1.76 8.47
C PHE A 48 6.96 2.79 7.64
N THR A 49 7.48 3.07 6.46
CA THR A 49 6.87 3.99 5.50
C THR A 49 6.14 3.23 4.42
N LEU A 50 4.82 3.42 4.34
CA LEU A 50 3.94 2.81 3.35
C LEU A 50 3.48 3.86 2.34
N ARG A 51 3.82 3.70 1.08
CA ARG A 51 3.38 4.57 -0.02
C ARG A 51 2.12 4.00 -0.65
N THR A 52 1.00 4.71 -0.47
CA THR A 52 -0.32 4.18 -0.78
C THR A 52 -1.30 5.26 -1.21
N SER A 53 -2.52 4.88 -1.62
CA SER A 53 -3.61 5.82 -1.88
C SER A 53 -4.32 6.23 -0.61
N GLU A 54 -4.94 7.41 -0.60
CA GLU A 54 -5.79 7.87 0.50
C GLU A 54 -6.87 6.84 0.84
N GLY A 55 -7.62 6.34 -0.15
CA GLY A 55 -8.67 5.36 0.06
C GLY A 55 -8.18 4.05 0.70
N PHE A 56 -6.93 3.64 0.44
CA PHE A 56 -6.36 2.50 1.15
C PHE A 56 -6.18 2.81 2.65
N VAL A 57 -5.62 3.98 2.98
CA VAL A 57 -5.42 4.39 4.37
C VAL A 57 -6.76 4.53 5.10
N GLU A 58 -7.72 5.19 4.47
CA GLU A 58 -9.04 5.44 5.07
C GLU A 58 -9.85 4.17 5.32
N ASN A 59 -9.71 3.17 4.46
CA ASN A 59 -10.48 1.93 4.58
C ASN A 59 -9.75 0.84 5.39
N PHE A 60 -8.44 0.67 5.20
CA PHE A 60 -7.66 -0.39 5.83
C PHE A 60 -6.75 0.10 6.96
N GLY A 61 -6.46 1.40 7.01
CA GLY A 61 -5.54 1.99 8.00
C GLY A 61 -5.98 1.83 9.44
N PRO A 62 -7.25 2.07 9.81
CA PRO A 62 -7.70 1.93 11.19
C PRO A 62 -7.41 0.56 11.78
N GLU A 63 -7.78 -0.51 11.07
CA GLU A 63 -7.54 -1.90 11.51
C GLU A 63 -6.04 -2.23 11.53
N LEU A 64 -5.28 -1.79 10.52
CA LEU A 64 -3.84 -2.00 10.46
C LEU A 64 -3.12 -1.32 11.63
N ILE A 65 -3.49 -0.10 11.96
CA ILE A 65 -2.92 0.66 13.08
C ILE A 65 -3.24 -0.03 14.42
N SER A 66 -4.48 -0.51 14.60
CA SER A 66 -4.89 -1.22 15.81
C SER A 66 -4.06 -2.49 16.02
N ARG A 67 -3.98 -3.37 15.02
CA ARG A 67 -3.22 -4.62 15.09
C ARG A 67 -1.73 -4.40 15.34
N VAL A 68 -1.14 -3.47 14.60
CA VAL A 68 0.28 -3.13 14.77
C VAL A 68 0.54 -2.58 16.17
N GLY A 69 -0.34 -1.72 16.69
CA GLY A 69 -0.20 -1.17 18.05
C GLY A 69 -0.34 -2.23 19.14
N GLU A 70 -1.22 -3.22 18.96
CA GLU A 70 -1.40 -4.33 19.90
C GLU A 70 -0.21 -5.29 19.90
N GLU A 71 0.34 -5.65 18.73
CA GLU A 71 1.42 -6.62 18.62
C GLU A 71 2.81 -6.01 18.84
N ALA A 72 3.05 -4.81 18.32
CA ALA A 72 4.34 -4.13 18.30
C ALA A 72 4.21 -2.64 18.67
N PRO A 73 3.99 -2.30 19.95
CA PRO A 73 3.65 -0.93 20.39
C PRO A 73 4.75 0.10 20.11
N GLY A 74 5.99 -0.31 19.89
CA GLY A 74 7.10 0.56 19.48
C GLY A 74 7.16 0.86 17.99
N VAL A 75 6.30 0.23 17.17
CA VAL A 75 6.27 0.44 15.72
C VAL A 75 5.42 1.66 15.38
N ARG A 76 5.95 2.49 14.48
CA ARG A 76 5.22 3.62 13.87
C ARG A 76 4.96 3.32 12.40
N LEU A 77 3.72 3.52 11.95
CA LEU A 77 3.36 3.51 10.53
C LEU A 77 3.33 4.95 10.00
N CYS A 78 4.05 5.20 8.91
CA CYS A 78 4.06 6.44 8.17
C CYS A 78 3.41 6.20 6.80
N PHE A 79 2.24 6.79 6.56
CA PHE A 79 1.58 6.70 5.26
C PHE A 79 1.94 7.90 4.41
N VAL A 80 2.48 7.65 3.22
CA VAL A 80 2.79 8.68 2.24
C VAL A 80 1.99 8.45 0.96
N GLN A 81 1.58 9.53 0.32
CA GLN A 81 0.77 9.44 -0.88
C GLN A 81 1.56 8.88 -2.07
N LYS A 82 0.86 8.12 -2.92
CA LYS A 82 1.37 7.60 -4.17
C LYS A 82 0.82 8.42 -5.35
N PRO A 83 1.50 9.51 -5.76
CA PRO A 83 1.00 10.40 -6.81
C PRO A 83 1.08 9.77 -8.20
N ASP A 84 1.99 8.84 -8.39
CA ASP A 84 2.30 8.20 -9.67
C ASP A 84 2.57 6.70 -9.53
N LYS A 85 2.92 6.03 -10.63
CA LYS A 85 3.26 4.60 -10.67
C LYS A 85 4.76 4.32 -10.59
N ASP A 86 5.61 5.35 -10.45
CA ASP A 86 7.04 5.15 -10.32
C ASP A 86 7.37 4.52 -8.95
N SER A 87 8.10 3.42 -8.97
CA SER A 87 8.53 2.71 -7.77
C SER A 87 9.98 3.02 -7.37
N LYS A 88 10.54 4.13 -7.87
CA LYS A 88 11.87 4.60 -7.47
C LYS A 88 12.03 4.73 -5.95
N PRO A 89 11.05 5.26 -5.18
CA PRO A 89 11.16 5.33 -3.71
C PRO A 89 11.39 3.98 -3.02
N LEU A 90 10.85 2.86 -3.55
CA LEU A 90 11.16 1.51 -3.04
C LEU A 90 12.62 1.11 -3.33
N ARG A 91 13.11 1.41 -4.54
CA ARG A 91 14.50 1.12 -4.94
C ARG A 91 15.48 1.91 -4.10
N ASP A 92 15.20 3.18 -3.86
CA ASP A 92 16.06 4.08 -3.09
C ASP A 92 15.98 3.84 -1.58
N GLY A 93 15.00 3.04 -1.11
CA GLY A 93 14.79 2.75 0.31
C GLY A 93 14.13 3.87 1.10
N LEU A 94 13.51 4.79 0.42
CA LEU A 94 12.74 5.88 1.02
C LEU A 94 11.40 5.41 1.55
N VAL A 95 10.89 4.30 1.01
CA VAL A 95 9.69 3.62 1.49
C VAL A 95 9.92 2.12 1.63
N ASP A 96 9.23 1.50 2.58
CA ASP A 96 9.33 0.07 2.85
C ASP A 96 8.37 -0.73 1.97
N LEU A 97 7.14 -0.26 1.85
CA LEU A 97 6.05 -0.92 1.13
C LEU A 97 5.31 0.06 0.22
N GLU A 98 4.79 -0.45 -0.89
CA GLU A 98 3.79 0.25 -1.69
C GLU A 98 2.54 -0.60 -1.88
N THR A 99 1.37 0.05 -1.94
CA THR A 99 0.13 -0.59 -2.39
C THR A 99 -0.39 0.08 -3.66
N GLY A 100 -1.03 -0.69 -4.51
CA GLY A 100 -1.67 -0.14 -5.70
C GLY A 100 -1.86 -1.14 -6.83
N VAL A 101 -2.42 -0.64 -7.92
CA VAL A 101 -2.58 -1.42 -9.16
C VAL A 101 -1.26 -1.42 -9.91
N VAL A 102 -0.75 -2.62 -10.13
CA VAL A 102 0.50 -2.83 -10.88
C VAL A 102 0.24 -2.59 -12.35
N GLY A 103 0.95 -1.64 -12.96
CA GLY A 103 0.91 -1.43 -14.41
C GLY A 103 1.84 -2.41 -15.13
N GLN A 104 1.75 -2.44 -16.47
CA GLN A 104 2.64 -3.24 -17.32
C GLN A 104 4.13 -2.83 -17.22
N THR A 105 4.39 -1.64 -16.68
CA THR A 105 5.75 -1.07 -16.48
C THR A 105 6.26 -1.23 -15.06
N ALA A 106 5.72 -2.17 -14.28
CA ALA A 106 6.28 -2.45 -12.95
C ALA A 106 7.74 -2.88 -13.10
N ALA A 107 8.60 -2.30 -12.28
CA ALA A 107 10.01 -2.62 -12.30
C ALA A 107 10.21 -4.12 -12.02
N PRO A 108 10.88 -4.88 -12.93
CA PRO A 108 10.94 -6.34 -12.87
C PRO A 108 11.65 -6.86 -11.62
N GLU A 109 12.46 -6.03 -10.99
CA GLU A 109 13.17 -6.36 -9.75
C GLU A 109 12.30 -6.34 -8.49
N LEU A 110 11.12 -5.73 -8.52
CA LEU A 110 10.27 -5.65 -7.34
C LEU A 110 9.50 -6.95 -7.08
N ARG A 111 9.31 -7.25 -5.81
CA ARG A 111 8.37 -8.29 -5.38
C ARG A 111 6.97 -7.72 -5.41
N VAL A 112 6.05 -8.51 -5.94
CA VAL A 112 4.64 -8.16 -6.08
C VAL A 112 3.80 -9.29 -5.50
N GLN A 113 2.87 -8.94 -4.62
CA GLN A 113 1.89 -9.88 -4.05
C GLN A 113 0.50 -9.28 -4.19
N ALA A 114 -0.41 -9.98 -4.84
CA ALA A 114 -1.81 -9.58 -4.90
C ALA A 114 -2.43 -9.57 -3.49
N LEU A 115 -3.13 -8.49 -3.15
CA LEU A 115 -3.88 -8.34 -1.91
C LEU A 115 -5.35 -8.70 -2.12
N PHE A 116 -5.99 -8.06 -3.09
CA PHE A 116 -7.40 -8.31 -3.43
C PHE A 116 -7.73 -7.79 -4.83
N ARG A 117 -8.86 -8.28 -5.35
CA ARG A 117 -9.51 -7.71 -6.54
C ARG A 117 -10.52 -6.66 -6.10
N ASP A 118 -10.66 -5.63 -6.92
CA ASP A 118 -11.61 -4.55 -6.73
C ASP A 118 -12.26 -4.20 -8.06
N ARG A 119 -13.43 -3.62 -8.02
CA ARG A 119 -14.18 -3.18 -9.18
C ARG A 119 -14.70 -1.75 -8.96
N PHE A 120 -14.95 -1.04 -10.04
CA PHE A 120 -15.59 0.26 -9.95
C PHE A 120 -17.10 0.12 -9.77
N ILE A 121 -17.65 0.94 -8.90
CA ILE A 121 -19.09 1.11 -8.68
C ILE A 121 -19.47 2.57 -8.84
N GLY A 122 -20.74 2.82 -9.17
CA GLY A 122 -21.34 4.14 -9.12
C GLY A 122 -21.82 4.47 -7.71
N VAL A 123 -21.64 5.71 -7.29
CA VAL A 123 -22.06 6.21 -5.99
C VAL A 123 -22.74 7.55 -6.14
N VAL A 124 -23.87 7.72 -5.43
CA VAL A 124 -24.65 8.95 -5.36
C VAL A 124 -25.11 9.20 -3.91
N ARG A 125 -25.53 10.43 -3.59
CA ARG A 125 -26.16 10.71 -2.31
C ARG A 125 -27.48 9.94 -2.15
N MET A 126 -27.94 9.75 -0.93
CA MET A 126 -29.29 9.25 -0.68
C MET A 126 -30.35 10.18 -1.29
N GLY A 127 -31.38 9.59 -1.90
CA GLY A 127 -32.45 10.34 -2.58
C GLY A 127 -32.09 10.93 -3.95
N HIS A 128 -30.91 10.58 -4.50
CA HIS A 128 -30.57 10.92 -5.89
C HIS A 128 -31.48 10.13 -6.87
N PRO A 129 -31.85 10.67 -8.06
CA PRO A 129 -32.69 9.95 -9.02
C PRO A 129 -32.18 8.56 -9.44
N LEU A 130 -30.87 8.32 -9.42
CA LEU A 130 -30.28 7.01 -9.70
C LEU A 130 -30.34 6.04 -8.51
N SER A 131 -30.81 6.45 -7.33
CA SER A 131 -31.06 5.53 -6.23
C SER A 131 -32.37 4.75 -6.36
N GLN A 132 -33.16 5.05 -7.39
CA GLN A 132 -34.45 4.42 -7.67
C GLN A 132 -34.49 3.84 -9.07
N GLY A 133 -35.05 2.63 -9.17
CA GLY A 133 -35.19 1.90 -10.44
C GLY A 133 -33.85 1.44 -11.03
N GLU A 134 -33.93 0.87 -12.22
CA GLU A 134 -32.77 0.34 -12.93
C GLU A 134 -31.83 1.48 -13.42
N VAL A 135 -30.55 1.34 -13.18
CA VAL A 135 -29.52 2.24 -13.68
C VAL A 135 -29.05 1.75 -15.05
N THR A 136 -29.66 2.26 -16.12
CA THR A 136 -29.24 1.96 -17.49
C THR A 136 -28.01 2.80 -17.90
N PRO A 137 -27.24 2.38 -18.95
CA PRO A 137 -26.12 3.18 -19.47
C PRO A 137 -26.52 4.61 -19.83
N SER A 138 -27.68 4.79 -20.46
CA SER A 138 -28.17 6.12 -20.84
C SER A 138 -28.52 7.00 -19.63
N ARG A 139 -29.19 6.43 -18.60
CA ARG A 139 -29.48 7.17 -17.37
C ARG A 139 -28.21 7.58 -16.61
N TYR A 140 -27.22 6.67 -16.57
CA TYR A 140 -25.93 6.94 -15.95
C TYR A 140 -25.18 8.05 -16.70
N ALA A 141 -25.09 7.95 -18.04
CA ALA A 141 -24.38 8.92 -18.86
C ALA A 141 -25.03 10.33 -18.84
N ALA A 142 -26.36 10.41 -18.75
CA ALA A 142 -27.09 11.67 -18.68
C ALA A 142 -26.84 12.51 -17.42
N GLY A 143 -26.24 11.90 -16.38
CA GLY A 143 -25.94 12.59 -15.13
C GLY A 143 -24.70 13.49 -15.20
N ARG A 144 -24.44 14.18 -14.09
CA ARG A 144 -23.27 15.03 -13.91
C ARG A 144 -22.24 14.25 -13.08
N HIS A 145 -21.02 14.12 -13.60
CA HIS A 145 -20.01 13.25 -13.00
C HIS A 145 -18.86 14.03 -12.37
N VAL A 146 -18.37 13.55 -11.22
CA VAL A 146 -17.03 13.84 -10.75
C VAL A 146 -16.08 12.74 -11.21
N HIS A 147 -14.97 13.13 -11.82
CA HIS A 147 -13.92 12.21 -12.25
C HIS A 147 -12.74 12.26 -11.29
N VAL A 148 -12.14 11.10 -11.02
CA VAL A 148 -10.94 11.02 -10.17
C VAL A 148 -9.73 10.77 -11.06
N SER A 149 -8.84 11.75 -11.11
CA SER A 149 -7.59 11.67 -11.85
C SER A 149 -6.47 12.41 -11.10
N ARG A 150 -5.40 11.71 -10.74
CA ARG A 150 -4.24 12.32 -10.08
C ARG A 150 -3.38 13.16 -11.03
N GLN A 151 -3.46 12.90 -12.33
CA GLN A 151 -2.68 13.57 -13.36
C GLN A 151 -3.52 14.56 -14.18
N GLY A 152 -4.78 14.80 -13.78
CA GLY A 152 -5.69 15.71 -14.46
C GLY A 152 -6.24 15.20 -15.79
N ALA A 153 -6.08 13.90 -16.10
CA ALA A 153 -6.72 13.32 -17.27
C ALA A 153 -8.24 13.46 -17.14
N ASP A 154 -8.88 13.88 -18.21
CA ASP A 154 -10.32 14.18 -18.28
C ASP A 154 -11.17 12.95 -18.64
N LYS A 155 -10.56 11.86 -19.09
CA LYS A 155 -11.22 10.60 -19.49
C LYS A 155 -10.47 9.39 -18.94
N GLY A 156 -11.20 8.30 -18.73
CA GLY A 156 -10.66 7.03 -18.22
C GLY A 156 -11.43 5.82 -18.73
N LEU A 157 -11.19 4.66 -18.13
CA LEU A 157 -11.74 3.36 -18.57
C LEU A 157 -13.28 3.34 -18.69
N ILE A 158 -13.97 4.06 -17.82
CA ILE A 158 -15.45 4.15 -17.87
C ILE A 158 -15.90 4.95 -19.08
N ASP A 159 -15.14 5.99 -19.46
CA ASP A 159 -15.43 6.80 -20.64
C ASP A 159 -15.21 6.02 -21.92
N GLU A 160 -14.21 5.13 -21.94
CA GLU A 160 -13.97 4.22 -23.06
C GLU A 160 -15.12 3.20 -23.18
N ALA A 161 -15.58 2.63 -22.06
CA ALA A 161 -16.68 1.68 -22.05
C ALA A 161 -18.01 2.32 -22.48
N LEU A 162 -18.28 3.55 -22.06
CA LEU A 162 -19.47 4.31 -22.52
C LEU A 162 -19.40 4.62 -24.02
N ARG A 163 -18.23 5.00 -24.53
CA ARG A 163 -18.03 5.27 -25.96
C ARG A 163 -18.28 4.02 -26.81
N ALA A 164 -17.92 2.85 -26.32
CA ALA A 164 -18.16 1.59 -27.01
C ALA A 164 -19.66 1.30 -27.26
N VAL A 165 -20.55 1.90 -26.44
CA VAL A 165 -22.01 1.81 -26.59
C VAL A 165 -22.64 3.13 -27.12
N GLY A 166 -21.81 4.01 -27.68
CA GLY A 166 -22.27 5.26 -28.30
C GLY A 166 -22.69 6.35 -27.31
N LEU A 167 -22.23 6.29 -26.05
CA LEU A 167 -22.57 7.23 -24.99
C LEU A 167 -21.35 8.03 -24.53
N GLU A 168 -21.59 9.24 -24.06
CA GLU A 168 -20.63 10.08 -23.33
C GLU A 168 -21.26 10.61 -22.06
N ARG A 169 -20.49 10.68 -20.96
CA ARG A 169 -20.91 11.30 -19.71
C ARG A 169 -20.36 12.72 -19.58
N LYS A 170 -21.11 13.58 -18.90
CA LYS A 170 -20.70 14.95 -18.62
C LYS A 170 -19.84 14.98 -17.33
N ILE A 171 -18.53 15.06 -17.47
CA ILE A 171 -17.62 15.33 -16.35
C ILE A 171 -17.66 16.83 -16.07
N VAL A 172 -18.08 17.22 -14.86
CA VAL A 172 -18.22 18.63 -14.46
C VAL A 172 -17.12 19.07 -13.52
N THR A 173 -16.39 18.12 -12.92
CA THR A 173 -15.23 18.40 -12.07
C THR A 173 -14.28 17.20 -12.05
N ILE A 174 -12.99 17.48 -11.86
CA ILE A 174 -11.93 16.49 -11.73
C ILE A 174 -11.26 16.72 -10.38
N VAL A 175 -11.01 15.63 -9.63
CA VAL A 175 -10.36 15.66 -8.31
C VAL A 175 -9.24 14.63 -8.22
N GLY A 176 -8.29 14.82 -7.32
CA GLY A 176 -7.14 13.94 -7.17
C GLY A 176 -7.38 12.65 -6.37
N GLY A 177 -8.49 12.54 -5.62
CA GLY A 177 -8.74 11.44 -4.73
C GLY A 177 -10.21 11.04 -4.60
N PHE A 178 -10.44 9.78 -4.20
CA PHE A 178 -11.79 9.22 -4.05
C PHE A 178 -12.55 9.84 -2.88
N SER A 179 -11.88 10.18 -1.77
CA SER A 179 -12.49 10.85 -0.62
C SER A 179 -13.12 12.18 -1.01
N THR A 180 -12.38 13.00 -1.74
CA THR A 180 -12.87 14.28 -2.25
C THR A 180 -14.04 14.08 -3.20
N ALA A 181 -13.96 13.10 -4.11
CA ALA A 181 -15.07 12.77 -5.02
C ALA A 181 -16.34 12.40 -4.23
N LEU A 182 -16.22 11.54 -3.22
CA LEU A 182 -17.35 11.12 -2.40
C LEU A 182 -17.89 12.25 -1.53
N ALA A 183 -17.04 13.13 -1.01
CA ALA A 183 -17.47 14.30 -0.26
C ALA A 183 -18.33 15.25 -1.13
N LEU A 184 -17.87 15.52 -2.36
CA LEU A 184 -18.65 16.32 -3.33
C LEU A 184 -19.98 15.66 -3.71
N THR A 185 -19.94 14.34 -3.97
CA THR A 185 -21.12 13.56 -4.33
C THR A 185 -22.16 13.52 -3.19
N ARG A 186 -21.71 13.40 -1.93
CA ARG A 186 -22.60 13.42 -0.77
C ARG A 186 -23.38 14.73 -0.64
N ALA A 187 -22.75 15.85 -1.01
CA ALA A 187 -23.30 17.20 -0.88
C ALA A 187 -24.00 17.73 -2.15
N SER A 188 -24.13 16.91 -3.21
CA SER A 188 -24.66 17.38 -4.50
C SER A 188 -25.31 16.24 -5.30
N ASP A 189 -25.82 16.58 -6.50
CA ASP A 189 -26.35 15.59 -7.47
C ASP A 189 -25.25 15.07 -8.44
N LEU A 190 -24.02 14.99 -7.96
CA LEU A 190 -22.94 14.40 -8.72
C LEU A 190 -22.94 12.87 -8.59
N ILE A 191 -22.44 12.22 -9.63
CA ILE A 191 -22.20 10.78 -9.67
C ILE A 191 -20.70 10.56 -9.56
N ALA A 192 -20.25 9.83 -8.57
CA ALA A 192 -18.88 9.35 -8.46
C ALA A 192 -18.77 7.91 -8.99
N SER A 193 -17.61 7.59 -9.57
CA SER A 193 -17.22 6.23 -9.91
C SER A 193 -15.97 5.90 -9.12
N VAL A 194 -16.08 4.95 -8.19
CA VAL A 194 -15.02 4.67 -7.21
C VAL A 194 -14.82 3.17 -7.05
N PRO A 195 -13.61 2.70 -6.67
CA PRO A 195 -13.39 1.30 -6.33
C PRO A 195 -14.20 0.90 -5.09
N GLU A 196 -14.87 -0.24 -5.17
CA GLU A 196 -15.82 -0.71 -4.14
C GLU A 196 -15.14 -0.96 -2.80
N ARG A 197 -14.08 -1.75 -2.79
CA ARG A 197 -13.39 -2.13 -1.56
C ARG A 197 -12.52 -0.99 -0.99
N HIS A 198 -11.89 -0.19 -1.84
CA HIS A 198 -11.09 0.95 -1.40
C HIS A 198 -11.89 2.05 -0.70
N THR A 199 -13.19 2.11 -0.91
CA THR A 199 -14.03 3.21 -0.44
C THR A 199 -15.17 2.74 0.46
N GLY A 200 -15.08 1.53 1.02
CA GLY A 200 -16.14 0.93 1.84
C GLY A 200 -16.65 1.85 2.93
N ASN A 201 -15.77 2.26 3.83
CA ASN A 201 -16.10 3.12 4.96
C ASN A 201 -16.53 4.53 4.55
N LEU A 202 -15.98 5.04 3.46
CA LEU A 202 -16.26 6.40 2.96
C LEU A 202 -17.67 6.55 2.38
N ARG A 203 -18.31 5.45 1.99
CA ARG A 203 -19.62 5.43 1.35
C ARG A 203 -20.78 5.29 2.34
N THR A 204 -20.52 5.27 3.64
CA THR A 204 -21.57 5.21 4.67
C THR A 204 -22.56 6.33 4.46
N GLY A 205 -23.87 5.98 4.42
CA GLY A 205 -24.97 6.92 4.17
C GLY A 205 -25.09 7.39 2.71
N MET A 206 -24.48 6.69 1.75
CA MET A 206 -24.63 6.93 0.32
C MET A 206 -25.26 5.71 -0.37
N HIS A 207 -25.83 5.91 -1.54
CA HIS A 207 -26.35 4.83 -2.38
C HIS A 207 -25.30 4.40 -3.40
N SER A 208 -25.02 3.10 -3.46
CA SER A 208 -24.08 2.49 -4.40
C SER A 208 -24.79 1.57 -5.37
N PHE A 209 -24.35 1.55 -6.61
CA PHE A 209 -24.91 0.70 -7.67
C PHE A 209 -23.80 0.18 -8.62
N PRO A 210 -23.98 -0.96 -9.25
CA PRO A 210 -23.08 -1.43 -10.31
C PRO A 210 -23.01 -0.43 -11.47
N ILE A 211 -21.82 -0.14 -11.98
CA ILE A 211 -21.70 0.68 -13.20
C ILE A 211 -22.34 -0.09 -14.35
N PRO A 212 -23.25 0.53 -15.11
CA PRO A 212 -24.07 -0.16 -16.11
C PRO A 212 -23.33 -0.40 -17.45
N VAL A 213 -22.03 -0.33 -17.47
CA VAL A 213 -21.15 -0.69 -18.60
C VAL A 213 -20.01 -1.58 -18.09
N PRO A 214 -19.45 -2.44 -18.96
CA PRO A 214 -18.29 -3.25 -18.58
C PRO A 214 -17.13 -2.39 -18.07
N SER A 215 -16.67 -2.66 -16.88
CA SER A 215 -15.47 -2.03 -16.35
C SER A 215 -14.48 -3.12 -15.92
N PRO A 216 -13.19 -2.98 -16.23
CA PRO A 216 -12.22 -3.99 -15.86
C PRO A 216 -12.09 -4.08 -14.33
N GLU A 217 -11.94 -5.30 -13.83
CA GLU A 217 -11.49 -5.52 -12.46
C GLU A 217 -10.05 -5.02 -12.31
N ILE A 218 -9.76 -4.46 -11.16
CA ILE A 218 -8.42 -4.04 -10.79
C ILE A 218 -7.87 -4.97 -9.69
N THR A 219 -6.61 -5.37 -9.81
CA THR A 219 -5.92 -6.10 -8.74
C THR A 219 -5.05 -5.13 -7.96
N VAL A 220 -5.37 -4.95 -6.69
CA VAL A 220 -4.53 -4.20 -5.76
C VAL A 220 -3.46 -5.12 -5.21
N SER A 221 -2.23 -4.69 -5.30
CA SER A 221 -1.07 -5.48 -4.91
C SER A 221 -0.21 -4.73 -3.88
N LEU A 222 0.52 -5.50 -3.10
CA LEU A 222 1.59 -5.07 -2.24
C LEU A 222 2.91 -5.21 -2.98
N LEU A 223 3.76 -4.19 -2.96
CA LEU A 223 5.05 -4.17 -3.61
C LEU A 223 6.14 -3.84 -2.60
N TRP A 224 7.32 -4.49 -2.74
CA TRP A 224 8.50 -4.18 -1.94
C TRP A 224 9.78 -4.54 -2.70
N HIS A 225 10.91 -3.98 -2.25
CA HIS A 225 12.21 -4.30 -2.82
C HIS A 225 12.77 -5.62 -2.23
N PRO A 226 13.38 -6.52 -3.04
CA PRO A 226 13.90 -7.82 -2.58
C PRO A 226 14.87 -7.77 -1.40
N ARG A 227 15.59 -6.66 -1.20
CA ARG A 227 16.46 -6.48 -0.02
C ARG A 227 15.75 -6.64 1.31
N GLN A 228 14.40 -6.47 1.33
CA GLN A 228 13.55 -6.63 2.51
C GLN A 228 12.98 -8.06 2.67
N ASP A 229 13.31 -8.98 1.75
CA ASP A 229 12.73 -10.34 1.77
C ASP A 229 13.13 -11.10 3.03
N ALA A 230 14.37 -10.96 3.46
CA ALA A 230 14.91 -11.66 4.62
C ALA A 230 14.60 -10.97 5.97
N ASP A 231 14.21 -9.69 5.97
CA ASP A 231 13.93 -8.93 7.19
C ASP A 231 12.67 -9.47 7.91
N PRO A 232 12.80 -10.02 9.13
CA PRO A 232 11.68 -10.61 9.86
C PRO A 232 10.60 -9.58 10.20
N ALA A 233 10.97 -8.35 10.57
CA ALA A 233 10.03 -7.29 10.91
C ALA A 233 9.25 -6.82 9.69
N HIS A 234 9.92 -6.72 8.54
CA HIS A 234 9.26 -6.39 7.29
C HIS A 234 8.32 -7.53 6.81
N ARG A 235 8.70 -8.82 7.00
CA ARG A 235 7.81 -9.96 6.71
C ARG A 235 6.56 -9.94 7.58
N TRP A 236 6.73 -9.66 8.87
CA TRP A 236 5.61 -9.50 9.79
C TRP A 236 4.67 -8.38 9.32
N LEU A 237 5.18 -7.20 8.99
CA LEU A 237 4.35 -6.10 8.49
C LEU A 237 3.58 -6.47 7.21
N ARG A 238 4.23 -7.18 6.26
CA ARG A 238 3.55 -7.67 5.05
C ARG A 238 2.39 -8.62 5.38
N SER A 239 2.55 -9.48 6.41
CA SER A 239 1.45 -10.34 6.84
C SER A 239 0.30 -9.54 7.44
N GLN A 240 0.59 -8.53 8.28
CA GLN A 240 -0.47 -7.65 8.82
C GLN A 240 -1.26 -6.95 7.72
N VAL A 241 -0.58 -6.36 6.73
CA VAL A 241 -1.25 -5.71 5.58
C VAL A 241 -2.13 -6.70 4.82
N ARG A 242 -1.61 -7.89 4.51
CA ARG A 242 -2.38 -8.94 3.82
C ARG A 242 -3.60 -9.38 4.60
N ASP A 243 -3.43 -9.63 5.89
CA ASP A 243 -4.49 -10.19 6.74
C ASP A 243 -5.61 -9.17 6.96
N VAL A 244 -5.29 -7.88 7.14
CA VAL A 244 -6.27 -6.79 7.17
C VAL A 244 -7.02 -6.69 5.84
N CYS A 245 -6.32 -6.75 4.70
CA CYS A 245 -6.97 -6.72 3.40
C CYS A 245 -7.85 -7.96 3.11
N ALA A 246 -7.56 -9.09 3.71
CA ALA A 246 -8.36 -10.30 3.58
C ALA A 246 -9.62 -10.28 4.47
N ALA A 247 -9.54 -9.66 5.65
CA ALA A 247 -10.65 -9.60 6.62
C ALA A 247 -11.78 -8.66 6.19
N LEU A 248 -11.45 -7.54 5.57
CA LEU A 248 -12.42 -6.57 5.06
C LEU A 248 -12.92 -7.01 3.67
N ARG A 249 -13.99 -7.79 3.64
CA ARG A 249 -14.67 -8.27 2.44
C ARG A 249 -15.80 -7.35 2.01
#